data_00df8e51c0b77ff8ec3d6afa9fa54d74
#
_entry.id   00df8e51c0b77ff8ec3d6afa9fa54d74
#
_cell.length_a   1.000
_cell.length_b   1.000
_cell.length_c   1.000
_cell.angle_alpha   90.00
_cell.angle_beta   90.00
_cell.angle_gamma   90.00
#
_symmetry.space_group_name_H-M   'P 1'
#
loop_
_entity.id
_entity.type
_entity.pdbx_description
1 polymer ?
#
loop_
_entity_poly.entity_id
_entity_poly.type
_entity_poly.pdbx_seq_one_letter_code
_entity_poly.pdbx_strand_id
1 'polypeptide(L)'
;MDIGNIKKYSDLAHDLALTKRNALEKCRARQIMAYNGRLFRANADTINLVHTLQAHAKSSIILDVNDNPCEITDPTDFLQRLIERNQETLNTLNQLHQQLKKRI
;
A
#
# COMPACT_ATOMS: atom_id res chain seq x y z
N MET A 1 -14.59 38.27 13.14
CA MET A 1 -14.55 36.85 12.72
C MET A 1 -15.48 36.03 13.63
N ASP A 2 -16.42 35.35 13.06
CA ASP A 2 -17.42 34.59 13.81
C ASP A 2 -16.80 33.27 14.34
N ILE A 3 -16.97 32.98 15.62
CA ILE A 3 -16.50 31.78 16.28
C ILE A 3 -17.09 30.51 15.60
N GLY A 4 -18.35 30.60 15.13
CA GLY A 4 -18.99 29.49 14.39
C GLY A 4 -18.29 29.14 13.10
N ASN A 5 -17.72 30.11 12.36
CA ASN A 5 -16.97 29.85 11.16
C ASN A 5 -15.64 29.17 11.44
N ILE A 6 -14.94 29.57 12.49
CA ILE A 6 -13.69 28.94 12.91
C ILE A 6 -13.92 27.46 13.25
N LYS A 7 -14.99 27.18 14.00
CA LYS A 7 -15.37 25.80 14.35
C LYS A 7 -15.68 24.96 13.12
N LYS A 8 -16.42 25.49 12.13
CA LYS A 8 -16.75 24.80 10.89
C LYS A 8 -15.48 24.45 10.08
N TYR A 9 -14.53 25.35 9.98
CA TYR A 9 -13.26 25.09 9.31
C TYR A 9 -12.44 24.01 10.03
N SER A 10 -12.39 24.07 11.35
CA SER A 10 -11.70 23.08 12.17
C SER A 10 -12.32 21.69 12.00
N ASP A 11 -13.65 21.57 12.03
CA ASP A 11 -14.39 20.33 11.87
C ASP A 11 -14.16 19.75 10.46
N LEU A 12 -14.21 20.58 9.41
CA LEU A 12 -13.95 20.16 8.04
C LEU A 12 -12.53 19.65 7.87
N ALA A 13 -11.53 20.34 8.41
CA ALA A 13 -10.14 19.93 8.35
C ALA A 13 -9.93 18.58 9.05
N HIS A 14 -10.56 18.37 10.22
CA HIS A 14 -10.53 17.11 10.94
C HIS A 14 -11.16 15.97 10.13
N ASP A 15 -12.32 16.20 9.52
CA ASP A 15 -13.02 15.20 8.71
C ASP A 15 -12.22 14.82 7.47
N LEU A 16 -11.57 15.78 6.81
CA LEU A 16 -10.71 15.52 5.65
C LEU A 16 -9.47 14.71 6.06
N ALA A 17 -8.85 15.02 7.19
CA ALA A 17 -7.70 14.29 7.69
C ALA A 17 -8.07 12.84 8.03
N LEU A 18 -9.23 12.63 8.67
CA LEU A 18 -9.73 11.31 8.99
C LEU A 18 -10.06 10.50 7.73
N THR A 19 -10.67 11.14 6.74
CA THR A 19 -10.98 10.51 5.45
C THR A 19 -9.71 10.07 4.74
N LYS A 20 -8.68 10.89 4.72
CA LYS A 20 -7.37 10.54 4.16
C LYS A 20 -6.74 9.34 4.87
N ARG A 21 -6.78 9.34 6.20
CA ARG A 21 -6.27 8.22 7.01
C ARG A 21 -6.99 6.93 6.67
N ASN A 22 -8.32 6.96 6.63
CA ASN A 22 -9.14 5.79 6.33
C ASN A 22 -8.88 5.26 4.91
N ALA A 23 -8.71 6.15 3.93
CA ALA A 23 -8.36 5.77 2.57
C ALA A 23 -6.99 5.08 2.51
N LEU A 24 -6.00 5.62 3.23
CA LEU A 24 -4.65 5.05 3.29
C LEU A 24 -4.67 3.66 3.94
N GLU A 25 -5.40 3.49 5.04
CA GLU A 25 -5.54 2.21 5.73
C GLU A 25 -6.19 1.16 4.83
N LYS A 26 -7.24 1.52 4.11
CA LYS A 26 -7.89 0.61 3.14
C LYS A 26 -6.93 0.21 2.02
N CYS A 27 -6.15 1.15 1.51
CA CYS A 27 -5.16 0.86 0.47
C CYS A 27 -4.06 -0.05 0.98
N ARG A 28 -3.56 0.15 2.20
CA ARG A 28 -2.58 -0.73 2.83
C ARG A 28 -3.13 -2.15 3.00
N ALA A 29 -4.40 -2.31 3.35
CA ALA A 29 -5.03 -3.62 3.43
C ALA A 29 -5.10 -4.32 2.07
N ARG A 30 -5.30 -3.57 0.98
CA ARG A 30 -5.31 -4.10 -0.40
C ARG A 30 -3.92 -4.46 -0.91
N GLN A 31 -2.86 -4.01 -0.26
CA GLN A 31 -1.48 -4.38 -0.60
C GLN A 31 -1.15 -5.82 -0.23
N ILE A 32 -2.04 -6.53 0.43
CA ILE A 32 -1.88 -7.96 0.71
C ILE A 32 -2.18 -8.75 -0.55
N MET A 33 -1.24 -9.57 -0.98
CA MET A 33 -1.29 -10.35 -2.21
C MET A 33 -1.07 -11.83 -1.91
N ALA A 34 -1.88 -12.69 -2.54
CA ALA A 34 -1.68 -14.14 -2.45
C ALA A 34 -0.69 -14.59 -3.54
N TYR A 35 0.28 -15.39 -3.15
CA TYR A 35 1.25 -16.01 -4.04
C TYR A 35 1.68 -17.37 -3.48
N ASN A 36 1.55 -18.42 -4.32
CA ASN A 36 1.90 -19.80 -3.93
C ASN A 36 1.22 -20.26 -2.62
N GLY A 37 -0.05 -19.87 -2.43
CA GLY A 37 -0.83 -20.25 -1.26
C GLY A 37 -0.49 -19.50 0.01
N ARG A 38 0.33 -18.46 -0.07
CA ARG A 38 0.70 -17.60 1.06
C ARG A 38 0.39 -16.15 0.77
N LEU A 39 0.29 -15.34 1.83
CA LEU A 39 -0.01 -13.91 1.71
C LEU A 39 1.25 -13.08 1.94
N PHE A 40 1.48 -12.11 1.07
CA PHE A 40 2.62 -11.20 1.13
C PHE A 40 2.16 -9.75 1.05
N ARG A 41 2.95 -8.86 1.62
CA ARG A 41 2.71 -7.43 1.51
C ARG A 41 3.40 -6.88 0.26
N ALA A 42 2.61 -6.36 -0.67
CA ALA A 42 3.12 -5.74 -1.89
C ALA A 42 3.46 -4.26 -1.65
N ASN A 43 4.29 -3.99 -0.66
CA ASN A 43 4.75 -2.65 -0.31
C ASN A 43 6.18 -2.40 -0.84
N ALA A 44 6.65 -1.15 -0.72
CA ALA A 44 7.95 -0.75 -1.22
C ALA A 44 9.10 -1.56 -0.61
N ASP A 45 9.02 -1.87 0.68
CA ASP A 45 10.07 -2.62 1.39
C ASP A 45 10.21 -4.04 0.83
N THR A 46 9.10 -4.73 0.63
CA THR A 46 9.08 -6.07 0.04
C THR A 46 9.59 -6.06 -1.39
N ILE A 47 9.13 -5.09 -2.20
CA ILE A 47 9.56 -4.92 -3.58
C ILE A 47 11.07 -4.69 -3.66
N ASN A 48 11.62 -3.81 -2.82
CA ASN A 48 13.05 -3.51 -2.79
C ASN A 48 13.85 -4.72 -2.35
N LEU A 49 13.39 -5.47 -1.36
CA LEU A 49 14.04 -6.70 -0.91
C LEU A 49 14.10 -7.74 -2.03
N VAL A 50 12.97 -8.02 -2.66
CA VAL A 50 12.89 -9.02 -3.74
C VAL A 50 13.73 -8.59 -4.94
N HIS A 51 13.71 -7.31 -5.30
CA HIS A 51 14.56 -6.79 -6.37
C HIS A 51 16.04 -7.00 -6.08
N THR A 52 16.48 -6.74 -4.86
CA THR A 52 17.86 -6.97 -4.42
C THR A 52 18.23 -8.46 -4.48
N LEU A 53 17.35 -9.32 -3.96
CA LEU A 53 17.60 -10.77 -3.94
C LEU A 53 17.62 -11.36 -5.36
N GLN A 54 16.77 -10.88 -6.26
CA GLN A 54 16.76 -11.30 -7.66
C GLN A 54 18.10 -11.05 -8.35
N ALA A 55 18.76 -9.93 -8.02
CA ALA A 55 20.05 -9.57 -8.61
C ALA A 55 21.21 -10.42 -8.07
N HIS A 56 21.06 -11.03 -6.89
CA HIS A 56 22.16 -11.67 -6.17
C HIS A 56 21.95 -13.15 -5.86
N ALA A 57 20.76 -13.69 -6.07
CA ALA A 57 20.44 -15.08 -5.71
C ALA A 57 19.56 -15.77 -6.75
N LYS A 58 19.71 -17.11 -6.89
CA LYS A 58 18.86 -17.90 -7.79
C LYS A 58 17.49 -18.16 -7.21
N SER A 59 17.40 -18.27 -5.88
CA SER A 59 16.15 -18.39 -5.15
C SER A 59 16.21 -17.47 -3.94
N SER A 60 15.06 -17.04 -3.46
CA SER A 60 14.98 -16.08 -2.37
C SER A 60 14.05 -16.59 -1.30
N ILE A 61 14.45 -16.43 -0.04
CA ILE A 61 13.61 -16.74 1.10
C ILE A 61 13.16 -15.41 1.70
N ILE A 62 11.85 -15.22 1.79
CA ILE A 62 11.26 -14.03 2.39
C ILE A 62 10.18 -14.43 3.39
N LEU A 63 9.84 -13.52 4.29
CA LEU A 63 8.77 -13.75 5.26
C LEU A 63 7.42 -13.38 4.64
N ASP A 64 6.42 -14.23 4.87
CA ASP A 64 5.03 -13.89 4.54
C ASP A 64 4.43 -12.95 5.60
N VAL A 65 3.14 -12.59 5.48
CA VAL A 65 2.48 -11.69 6.44
C VAL A 65 2.40 -12.25 7.86
N ASN A 66 2.57 -13.55 8.02
CA ASN A 66 2.57 -14.24 9.32
C ASN A 66 3.99 -14.52 9.84
N ASP A 67 5.01 -13.88 9.23
CA ASP A 67 6.42 -14.05 9.57
C ASP A 67 6.93 -15.49 9.41
N ASN A 68 6.32 -16.25 8.49
CA ASN A 68 6.80 -17.57 8.13
C ASN A 68 7.73 -17.48 6.93
N PRO A 69 8.91 -18.11 6.98
CA PRO A 69 9.82 -18.12 5.83
C PRO A 69 9.21 -18.88 4.65
N CYS A 70 9.35 -18.32 3.46
CA CYS A 70 8.84 -18.89 2.23
C CYS A 70 9.89 -18.76 1.14
N GLU A 71 10.18 -19.86 0.45
CA GLU A 71 11.08 -19.86 -0.70
C GLU A 71 10.32 -19.40 -1.95
N ILE A 72 10.86 -18.41 -2.63
CA ILE A 72 10.35 -17.91 -3.90
C ILE A 72 11.26 -18.45 -5.00
N THR A 73 10.73 -19.40 -5.79
CA THR A 73 11.50 -20.07 -6.83
C THR A 73 11.57 -19.27 -8.13
N ASP A 74 10.62 -18.36 -8.35
CA ASP A 74 10.61 -17.46 -9.49
C ASP A 74 10.54 -16.00 -9.00
N PRO A 75 11.68 -15.40 -8.57
CA PRO A 75 11.69 -14.03 -8.06
C PRO A 75 11.27 -13.00 -9.10
N THR A 76 11.51 -13.25 -10.39
CA THR A 76 11.13 -12.33 -11.46
C THR A 76 9.62 -12.21 -11.59
N ASP A 77 8.91 -13.33 -11.62
CA ASP A 77 7.44 -13.37 -11.67
C ASP A 77 6.85 -12.76 -10.38
N PHE A 78 7.39 -13.15 -9.24
CA PHE A 78 6.93 -12.63 -7.95
C PHE A 78 7.11 -11.11 -7.85
N LEU A 79 8.26 -10.60 -8.26
CA LEU A 79 8.53 -9.15 -8.26
C LEU A 79 7.54 -8.41 -9.15
N GLN A 80 7.26 -8.92 -10.34
CA GLN A 80 6.31 -8.30 -11.25
C GLN A 80 4.91 -8.23 -10.64
N ARG A 81 4.46 -9.30 -10.00
CA ARG A 81 3.14 -9.33 -9.33
C ARG A 81 3.08 -8.37 -8.15
N LEU A 82 4.17 -8.26 -7.37
CA LEU A 82 4.26 -7.29 -6.28
C LEU A 82 4.13 -5.86 -6.80
N ILE A 83 4.85 -5.54 -7.86
CA ILE A 83 4.83 -4.20 -8.48
C ILE A 83 3.43 -3.87 -9.01
N GLU A 84 2.79 -4.80 -9.71
CA GLU A 84 1.43 -4.61 -10.24
C GLU A 84 0.43 -4.34 -9.11
N ARG A 85 0.45 -5.15 -8.05
CA ARG A 85 -0.44 -4.96 -6.91
C ARG A 85 -0.19 -3.63 -6.20
N ASN A 86 1.08 -3.27 -6.00
CA ASN A 86 1.45 -2.00 -5.39
C ASN A 86 0.94 -0.83 -6.22
N GLN A 87 1.13 -0.87 -7.56
CA GLN A 87 0.67 0.20 -8.44
C GLN A 87 -0.85 0.30 -8.52
N GLU A 88 -1.57 -0.80 -8.56
CA GLU A 88 -3.04 -0.81 -8.49
C GLU A 88 -3.53 -0.11 -7.22
N THR A 89 -2.90 -0.43 -6.09
CA THR A 89 -3.25 0.17 -4.80
C THR A 89 -2.96 1.66 -4.77
N LEU A 90 -1.79 2.08 -5.26
CA LEU A 90 -1.42 3.49 -5.32
C LEU A 90 -2.29 4.28 -6.30
N ASN A 91 -2.69 3.68 -7.41
CA ASN A 91 -3.62 4.30 -8.35
C ASN A 91 -4.98 4.54 -7.69
N THR A 92 -5.48 3.59 -6.92
CA THR A 92 -6.72 3.75 -6.15
C THR A 92 -6.59 4.89 -5.14
N LEU A 93 -5.48 4.92 -4.39
CA LEU A 93 -5.22 5.98 -3.43
C LEU A 93 -5.13 7.35 -4.12
N ASN A 94 -4.48 7.42 -5.28
CA ASN A 94 -4.37 8.65 -6.05
C ASN A 94 -5.74 9.16 -6.50
N GLN A 95 -6.63 8.27 -6.97
CA GLN A 95 -8.00 8.64 -7.35
C GLN A 95 -8.78 9.22 -6.17
N LEU A 96 -8.68 8.58 -4.99
CA LEU A 96 -9.32 9.07 -3.78
C LEU A 96 -8.76 10.44 -3.37
N HIS A 97 -7.46 10.62 -3.48
CA HIS A 97 -6.80 11.90 -3.19
C HIS A 97 -7.27 13.01 -4.12
N GLN A 98 -7.42 12.74 -5.41
CA GLN A 98 -7.95 13.70 -6.39
C GLN A 98 -9.39 14.07 -6.09
N GLN A 99 -10.22 13.12 -5.67
CA GLN A 99 -11.60 13.38 -5.26
C GLN A 99 -11.65 14.28 -4.03
N LEU A 100 -10.78 14.07 -3.04
CA LEU A 100 -10.70 14.91 -1.85
C LEU A 100 -10.26 16.34 -2.18
N LYS A 101 -9.34 16.52 -3.11
CA LYS A 101 -8.93 17.85 -3.58
C LYS A 101 -10.07 18.63 -4.19
N LYS A 102 -10.98 17.98 -4.91
CA LYS A 102 -12.14 18.62 -5.53
C LYS A 102 -13.16 19.11 -4.51
N ARG A 103 -13.12 18.63 -3.27
CA ARG A 103 -14.03 19.07 -2.20
C ARG A 103 -13.55 20.30 -1.45
N ILE A 104 -12.33 20.71 -1.71
CA ILE A 104 -11.71 21.89 -1.13
C ILE A 104 -11.74 23.02 -2.18
#